data_f8adab4b57a57c03c793669eb2a50b80
#
_entry.id   f8adab4b57a57c03c793669eb2a50b80
#
_cell.length_a   1.000
_cell.length_b   1.000
_cell.length_c   1.000
_cell.angle_alpha   90.00
_cell.angle_beta   90.00
_cell.angle_gamma   90.00
#
_symmetry.space_group_name_H-M   'P 1'
#
loop_
_entity.id
_entity.type
_entity.pdbx_description
1 polymer ?
#
loop_
_entity_poly.entity_id
_entity_poly.type
_entity_poly.pdbx_seq_one_letter_code
_entity_poly.pdbx_strand_id
1 'polypeptide(L)'
;MRAALLALLLAPPAIAAEGSWSSHSFGGTLSRGKQVLKSRPVQPAAPLPKGVTPTHLLWKITPDGPTPPGFRIRVCSSLRCLMLRELAGEIPLPAGFPAAGPFRFEYQSVARGVMTPPLTILKNEITIRYRDQGRAP
;
A
#
# COMPACT_ATOMS: atom_id res chain seq x y z
N MET A 1 8.53 46.02 -26.28
CA MET A 1 8.35 46.09 -25.72
C MET A 1 7.80 45.28 -24.90
N ARG A 2 7.24 44.94 -24.61
CA ARG A 2 6.59 44.29 -23.83
C ARG A 2 6.69 42.88 -23.90
N ALA A 3 6.95 42.31 -24.78
CA ALA A 3 6.92 40.90 -24.91
C ALA A 3 7.76 40.18 -23.94
N ALA A 4 8.80 40.72 -23.62
CA ALA A 4 9.73 40.02 -22.78
C ALA A 4 9.19 39.64 -21.46
N LEU A 5 8.29 40.36 -21.00
CA LEU A 5 7.78 40.12 -19.77
C LEU A 5 7.24 38.80 -19.62
N LEU A 6 6.56 38.38 -20.57
CA LEU A 6 5.91 37.18 -20.47
C LEU A 6 6.74 36.01 -20.17
N ALA A 7 7.83 35.98 -20.69
CA ALA A 7 8.65 34.83 -20.57
C ALA A 7 8.89 34.46 -19.15
N LEU A 8 8.97 35.43 -18.36
CA LEU A 8 9.25 35.17 -17.02
C LEU A 8 8.22 34.43 -16.33
N LEU A 9 7.07 34.71 -16.66
CA LEU A 9 5.99 34.13 -15.97
C LEU A 9 5.90 32.68 -16.21
N LEU A 10 6.54 32.26 -17.24
CA LEU A 10 6.39 30.90 -17.61
C LEU A 10 7.32 29.95 -16.97
N ALA A 11 8.24 30.44 -16.22
CA ALA A 11 9.18 29.54 -15.61
C ALA A 11 8.60 29.08 -14.28
N PRO A 12 8.01 27.92 -14.24
CA PRO A 12 7.44 27.45 -12.99
C PRO A 12 8.55 27.09 -12.02
N PRO A 13 8.30 27.26 -10.75
CA PRO A 13 9.26 26.81 -9.76
C PRO A 13 9.38 25.29 -9.80
N ALA A 14 10.51 24.83 -9.39
CA ALA A 14 10.68 23.38 -9.28
C ALA A 14 9.99 22.96 -8.02
N ILE A 15 8.83 22.40 -8.15
CA ILE A 15 8.10 21.94 -6.99
C ILE A 15 7.98 20.45 -7.01
N ALA A 16 7.84 19.88 -5.86
CA ALA A 16 7.64 18.45 -5.75
C ALA A 16 6.34 18.07 -6.42
N ALA A 17 6.36 17.03 -7.17
CA ALA A 17 5.17 16.48 -7.78
C ALA A 17 4.68 15.34 -6.92
N GLU A 18 3.40 15.09 -6.94
CA GLU A 18 2.83 13.97 -6.25
C GLU A 18 2.45 12.91 -7.25
N GLY A 19 2.56 11.67 -6.84
CA GLY A 19 2.18 10.56 -7.66
C GLY A 19 1.64 9.44 -6.81
N SER A 20 1.22 8.40 -7.47
CA SER A 20 0.75 7.21 -6.78
C SER A 20 0.85 6.01 -7.70
N TRP A 21 0.86 4.83 -7.11
CA TRP A 21 0.71 3.60 -7.87
C TRP A 21 -0.25 2.71 -7.11
N SER A 22 -0.92 1.84 -7.84
CA SER A 22 -1.87 0.90 -7.27
C SER A 22 -1.63 -0.47 -7.86
N SER A 23 -1.89 -1.49 -7.07
CA SER A 23 -1.80 -2.86 -7.54
C SER A 23 -2.68 -3.72 -6.64
N HIS A 24 -2.87 -4.97 -7.04
CA HIS A 24 -3.63 -5.89 -6.23
C HIS A 24 -3.10 -7.30 -6.43
N SER A 25 -3.47 -8.18 -5.51
CA SER A 25 -3.11 -9.58 -5.61
C SER A 25 -4.14 -10.42 -4.90
N PHE A 26 -4.01 -11.73 -5.05
CA PHE A 26 -4.85 -12.69 -4.34
C PHE A 26 -4.32 -12.86 -2.93
N GLY A 27 -5.22 -12.89 -1.96
CA GLY A 27 -4.81 -13.00 -0.56
C GLY A 27 -4.57 -14.43 -0.09
N GLY A 28 -5.40 -15.36 -0.55
CA GLY A 28 -5.29 -16.74 -0.11
C GLY A 28 -6.43 -17.13 0.82
N THR A 29 -6.32 -18.31 1.40
CA THR A 29 -7.35 -18.86 2.28
C THR A 29 -6.81 -19.10 3.68
N LEU A 30 -7.50 -18.54 4.67
CA LEU A 30 -7.21 -18.75 6.07
C LEU A 30 -8.12 -19.85 6.56
N SER A 31 -7.56 -20.99 6.91
CA SER A 31 -8.34 -22.16 7.27
C SER A 31 -8.18 -22.60 8.71
N ARG A 32 -7.30 -21.96 9.44
CA ARG A 32 -7.00 -22.38 10.79
C ARG A 32 -6.58 -21.19 11.62
N GLY A 33 -6.98 -21.19 12.88
CA GLY A 33 -6.58 -20.13 13.81
C GLY A 33 -5.07 -20.13 14.01
N LYS A 34 -4.53 -18.96 14.26
CA LYS A 34 -3.11 -18.73 14.47
C LYS A 34 -2.24 -18.98 13.25
N GLN A 35 -2.80 -19.44 12.15
CA GLN A 35 -2.10 -19.53 10.89
C GLN A 35 -1.80 -18.11 10.41
N VAL A 36 -0.61 -17.90 9.89
CA VAL A 36 -0.27 -16.61 9.28
C VAL A 36 -0.36 -16.82 7.78
N LEU A 37 -1.37 -16.21 7.17
CA LEU A 37 -1.59 -16.29 5.75
C LEU A 37 -0.89 -15.12 5.08
N LYS A 38 0.01 -15.39 4.16
CA LYS A 38 0.71 -14.35 3.42
C LYS A 38 0.16 -14.27 2.01
N SER A 39 -0.21 -13.08 1.59
CA SER A 39 -0.74 -12.90 0.25
C SER A 39 0.37 -13.02 -0.78
N ARG A 40 -0.03 -13.05 -2.03
CA ARG A 40 0.91 -12.85 -3.11
C ARG A 40 1.41 -11.41 -3.03
N PRO A 41 2.62 -11.13 -3.51
CA PRO A 41 3.15 -9.79 -3.41
C PRO A 41 2.41 -8.79 -4.30
N VAL A 42 2.40 -7.54 -3.88
CA VAL A 42 1.90 -6.43 -4.68
C VAL A 42 3.04 -5.45 -4.89
N GLN A 43 3.16 -4.95 -6.08
CA GLN A 43 4.23 -4.03 -6.42
C GLN A 43 3.82 -3.20 -7.63
N PRO A 44 4.46 -2.07 -7.86
CA PRO A 44 4.09 -1.25 -9.01
C PRO A 44 4.40 -1.97 -10.32
N ALA A 45 3.60 -1.70 -11.33
CA ALA A 45 3.76 -2.34 -12.63
C ALA A 45 5.03 -1.87 -13.35
N ALA A 46 5.53 -0.72 -12.97
CA ALA A 46 6.74 -0.15 -13.57
C ALA A 46 7.57 0.51 -12.48
N PRO A 47 8.87 0.68 -12.70
CA PRO A 47 9.70 1.34 -11.70
C PRO A 47 9.22 2.75 -11.42
N LEU A 48 9.34 3.17 -10.17
CA LEU A 48 8.99 4.52 -9.76
C LEU A 48 10.13 5.47 -10.08
N PRO A 49 9.83 6.77 -10.17
CA PRO A 49 10.91 7.75 -10.29
C PRO A 49 11.87 7.63 -9.11
N LYS A 50 13.12 7.95 -9.33
CA LYS A 50 14.10 7.86 -8.28
C LYS A 50 13.86 8.93 -7.24
N GLY A 51 14.16 8.62 -6.01
CA GLY A 51 14.10 9.60 -4.95
C GLY A 51 12.71 9.96 -4.46
N VAL A 52 11.71 9.14 -4.79
CA VAL A 52 10.37 9.42 -4.29
C VAL A 52 10.27 9.06 -2.82
N THR A 53 9.44 9.79 -2.11
CA THR A 53 9.18 9.57 -0.70
C THR A 53 7.73 9.16 -0.55
N PRO A 54 7.45 7.97 0.00
CA PRO A 54 6.06 7.56 0.19
C PRO A 54 5.42 8.39 1.28
N THR A 55 4.16 8.74 1.12
CA THR A 55 3.45 9.57 2.09
C THR A 55 2.26 8.87 2.70
N HIS A 56 1.50 8.15 1.91
CA HIS A 56 0.27 7.50 2.40
C HIS A 56 0.09 6.13 1.79
N LEU A 57 -0.51 5.28 2.58
CA LEU A 57 -0.92 3.95 2.15
C LEU A 57 -2.44 3.89 2.18
N LEU A 58 -3.03 3.47 1.09
CA LEU A 58 -4.45 3.17 1.02
C LEU A 58 -4.58 1.68 0.75
N TRP A 59 -5.56 1.04 1.34
CA TRP A 59 -5.76 -0.39 1.11
C TRP A 59 -7.23 -0.73 1.10
N LYS A 60 -7.53 -1.85 0.44
CA LYS A 60 -8.86 -2.43 0.46
C LYS A 60 -8.72 -3.92 0.36
N ILE A 61 -9.32 -4.63 1.29
CA ILE A 61 -9.27 -6.08 1.35
C ILE A 61 -10.67 -6.61 1.15
N THR A 62 -10.80 -7.57 0.25
CA THR A 62 -12.09 -8.15 -0.09
C THR A 62 -12.12 -9.61 0.34
N PRO A 63 -12.71 -9.92 1.51
CA PRO A 63 -12.89 -11.30 1.93
C PRO A 63 -14.15 -11.87 1.29
N ASP A 64 -14.25 -13.19 1.28
CA ASP A 64 -15.41 -13.86 0.72
C ASP A 64 -16.52 -14.10 1.77
N GLY A 65 -16.33 -13.62 2.97
CA GLY A 65 -17.31 -13.78 4.03
C GLY A 65 -16.93 -12.97 5.25
N PRO A 66 -17.65 -13.13 6.37
CA PRO A 66 -17.36 -12.38 7.57
C PRO A 66 -16.00 -12.75 8.13
N THR A 67 -15.33 -11.76 8.71
CA THR A 67 -14.02 -12.01 9.29
C THR A 67 -14.17 -12.70 10.64
N PRO A 68 -13.21 -13.59 10.97
CA PRO A 68 -13.28 -14.32 12.22
C PRO A 68 -12.91 -13.44 13.42
N PRO A 69 -13.19 -13.88 14.63
CA PRO A 69 -12.81 -13.14 15.81
C PRO A 69 -11.32 -12.87 15.86
N GLY A 70 -10.96 -11.65 16.24
CA GLY A 70 -9.57 -11.30 16.36
C GLY A 70 -8.80 -11.33 15.04
N PHE A 71 -9.48 -11.05 13.95
CA PHE A 71 -8.85 -11.00 12.66
C PHE A 71 -7.85 -9.85 12.62
N ARG A 72 -6.63 -10.16 12.23
CA ARG A 72 -5.55 -9.17 12.19
C ARG A 72 -5.00 -9.09 10.79
N ILE A 73 -4.69 -7.87 10.39
CA ILE A 73 -4.17 -7.58 9.07
C ILE A 73 -2.89 -6.79 9.22
N ARG A 74 -1.86 -7.17 8.48
CA ARG A 74 -0.64 -6.39 8.41
C ARG A 74 -0.25 -6.27 6.95
N VAL A 75 0.39 -5.17 6.61
CA VAL A 75 1.06 -5.04 5.32
C VAL A 75 2.55 -4.97 5.62
N CYS A 76 3.31 -5.78 4.92
CA CYS A 76 4.72 -5.93 5.19
C CYS A 76 5.56 -5.67 3.95
N SER A 77 6.63 -4.92 4.12
CA SER A 77 7.70 -4.86 3.14
C SER A 77 8.72 -5.92 3.56
N SER A 78 9.85 -5.96 2.89
CA SER A 78 10.91 -6.88 3.30
C SER A 78 11.53 -6.48 4.65
N LEU A 79 11.31 -5.24 5.09
CA LEU A 79 11.96 -4.74 6.28
C LEU A 79 11.04 -4.50 7.47
N ARG A 80 9.80 -4.21 7.23
CA ARG A 80 8.89 -3.89 8.34
C ARG A 80 7.44 -4.07 7.95
N CYS A 81 6.60 -4.23 8.97
CA CYS A 81 5.17 -4.39 8.80
C CYS A 81 4.43 -3.26 9.47
N LEU A 82 3.25 -2.97 8.97
CA LEU A 82 2.33 -2.02 9.58
C LEU A 82 1.02 -2.73 9.85
N MET A 83 0.47 -2.51 11.04
CA MET A 83 -0.83 -3.06 11.39
C MET A 83 -1.92 -2.24 10.74
N LEU A 84 -2.90 -2.92 10.17
CA LEU A 84 -4.07 -2.28 9.58
C LEU A 84 -5.28 -2.68 10.40
N ARG A 85 -6.08 -1.71 10.79
CA ARG A 85 -7.17 -1.98 11.72
C ARG A 85 -8.48 -2.36 11.06
N GLU A 86 -8.62 -2.01 9.79
CA GLU A 86 -9.87 -2.25 9.08
C GLU A 86 -9.63 -2.85 7.72
N LEU A 87 -10.69 -3.31 7.09
CA LEU A 87 -10.57 -3.92 5.76
C LEU A 87 -10.25 -2.90 4.67
N ALA A 88 -10.47 -1.64 4.93
CA ALA A 88 -10.13 -0.58 3.99
C ALA A 88 -9.80 0.67 4.76
N GLY A 89 -8.92 1.48 4.23
CA GLY A 89 -8.58 2.73 4.89
C GLY A 89 -7.40 3.42 4.27
N GLU A 90 -6.95 4.44 4.95
CA GLU A 90 -5.80 5.23 4.53
C GLU A 90 -5.03 5.65 5.78
N ILE A 91 -3.72 5.52 5.74
CA ILE A 91 -2.86 5.96 6.84
C ILE A 91 -1.64 6.68 6.28
N PRO A 92 -1.10 7.66 7.00
CA PRO A 92 0.18 8.22 6.63
C PRO A 92 1.27 7.18 6.88
N LEU A 93 2.31 7.21 6.08
CA LEU A 93 3.40 6.25 6.21
C LEU A 93 4.51 6.83 7.06
N PRO A 94 5.11 6.00 7.93
CA PRO A 94 6.22 6.46 8.74
C PRO A 94 7.48 6.63 7.89
N ALA A 95 8.39 7.43 8.39
CA ALA A 95 9.67 7.63 7.73
C ALA A 95 10.37 6.29 7.55
N GLY A 96 11.00 6.12 6.42
CA GLY A 96 11.74 4.90 6.15
C GLY A 96 10.92 3.77 5.55
N PHE A 97 9.61 3.96 5.39
CA PHE A 97 8.81 2.94 4.73
C PHE A 97 9.10 3.02 3.23
N PRO A 98 9.30 1.90 2.54
CA PRO A 98 9.66 1.95 1.13
C PRO A 98 8.48 2.39 0.26
N ALA A 99 8.76 3.10 -0.81
CA ALA A 99 7.73 3.56 -1.73
C ALA A 99 7.29 2.47 -2.70
N ALA A 100 8.19 1.58 -3.05
CA ALA A 100 7.90 0.48 -3.96
C ALA A 100 8.06 -0.83 -3.22
N GLY A 101 7.24 -1.76 -3.53
CA GLY A 101 7.30 -3.04 -2.87
C GLY A 101 8.52 -3.84 -3.24
N PRO A 102 8.39 -5.12 -3.18
CA PRO A 102 7.09 -5.79 -3.04
C PRO A 102 6.55 -5.73 -1.61
N PHE A 103 5.25 -5.64 -1.53
CA PHE A 103 4.55 -5.71 -0.25
C PHE A 103 3.72 -6.97 -0.21
N ARG A 104 3.50 -7.50 1.00
CA ARG A 104 2.58 -8.61 1.19
C ARG A 104 1.65 -8.27 2.32
N PHE A 105 0.42 -8.69 2.19
CA PHE A 105 -0.51 -8.61 3.30
C PHE A 105 -0.41 -9.91 4.08
N GLU A 106 -0.52 -9.81 5.38
CA GLU A 106 -0.53 -10.97 6.26
C GLU A 106 -1.80 -10.94 7.06
N TYR A 107 -2.44 -12.09 7.17
CA TYR A 107 -3.72 -12.24 7.85
C TYR A 107 -3.61 -13.32 8.91
N GLN A 108 -4.23 -13.09 10.04
CA GLN A 108 -4.24 -14.05 11.12
C GLN A 108 -5.49 -13.88 11.95
N SER A 109 -6.01 -14.98 12.50
CA SER A 109 -7.09 -14.96 13.46
C SER A 109 -6.57 -15.48 14.79
N VAL A 110 -7.09 -14.93 15.89
CA VAL A 110 -6.74 -15.44 17.21
C VAL A 110 -7.60 -16.65 17.58
N ALA A 111 -8.55 -17.02 16.74
CA ALA A 111 -9.38 -18.20 16.99
C ALA A 111 -8.51 -19.44 17.12
N ARG A 112 -9.07 -20.50 17.65
CA ARG A 112 -8.35 -21.76 17.78
C ARG A 112 -8.93 -22.79 16.86
N GLY A 113 -8.05 -23.66 16.35
CA GLY A 113 -8.46 -24.81 15.57
C GLY A 113 -8.85 -24.47 14.15
N VAL A 114 -9.58 -25.39 13.56
CA VAL A 114 -10.00 -25.26 12.18
C VAL A 114 -11.12 -24.25 12.05
N MET A 115 -11.04 -23.43 11.05
CA MET A 115 -12.09 -22.43 10.77
C MET A 115 -13.11 -23.05 9.81
N THR A 116 -14.38 -22.92 10.20
CA THR A 116 -15.49 -23.44 9.39
C THR A 116 -16.57 -22.38 9.30
N PRO A 117 -16.76 -21.79 8.13
CA PRO A 117 -16.02 -22.01 6.91
C PRO A 117 -14.68 -21.32 6.92
N PRO A 118 -13.74 -21.73 6.09
CA PRO A 118 -12.50 -20.99 5.96
C PRO A 118 -12.77 -19.65 5.30
N LEU A 119 -11.87 -18.69 5.53
CA LEU A 119 -12.02 -17.37 4.96
C LEU A 119 -11.03 -17.19 3.81
N THR A 120 -11.55 -16.88 2.63
CA THR A 120 -10.69 -16.60 1.49
C THR A 120 -10.64 -15.10 1.27
N ILE A 121 -9.44 -14.58 1.18
CA ILE A 121 -9.23 -13.18 0.83
C ILE A 121 -9.09 -13.13 -0.69
N LEU A 122 -10.16 -12.70 -1.32
CA LEU A 122 -10.25 -12.71 -2.78
C LEU A 122 -9.29 -11.73 -3.41
N LYS A 123 -9.09 -10.59 -2.77
CA LYS A 123 -8.25 -9.56 -3.32
C LYS A 123 -7.74 -8.66 -2.21
N ASN A 124 -6.47 -8.30 -2.28
CA ASN A 124 -5.93 -7.21 -1.49
C ASN A 124 -5.41 -6.15 -2.46
N GLU A 125 -5.88 -4.93 -2.26
CA GLU A 125 -5.52 -3.80 -3.10
C GLU A 125 -4.71 -2.83 -2.29
N ILE A 126 -3.71 -2.24 -2.92
CA ILE A 126 -2.87 -1.26 -2.26
C ILE A 126 -2.68 -0.09 -3.20
N THR A 127 -2.64 1.11 -2.63
CA THR A 127 -2.23 2.31 -3.33
C THR A 127 -1.22 2.99 -2.45
N ILE A 128 -0.08 3.33 -3.02
CA ILE A 128 0.93 4.12 -2.33
C ILE A 128 0.98 5.48 -2.99
N ARG A 129 0.74 6.52 -2.19
CA ARG A 129 0.95 7.89 -2.65
C ARG A 129 2.35 8.28 -2.28
N TYR A 130 3.01 9.00 -3.15
CA TYR A 130 4.37 9.42 -2.89
C TYR A 130 4.57 10.86 -3.38
N ARG A 131 5.63 11.47 -2.88
CA ARG A 131 6.06 12.77 -3.33
C ARG A 131 7.35 12.58 -4.08
N ASP A 132 7.39 13.09 -5.29
CA ASP A 132 8.60 13.10 -6.07
C ASP A 132 9.22 14.45 -5.80
N GLN A 133 10.34 14.46 -5.09
CA GLN A 133 10.97 15.72 -4.71
C GLN A 133 11.44 16.50 -5.91
N GLY A 134 11.38 15.95 -7.05
CA GLY A 134 11.85 16.60 -8.23
C GLY A 134 13.35 16.61 -8.23
N ARG A 135 13.92 17.06 -9.30
CA ARG A 135 15.25 17.13 -9.34
C ARG A 135 15.54 18.49 -9.29
N ALA A 136 16.32 18.87 -8.47
CA ALA A 136 16.75 20.23 -8.41
C ALA A 136 17.31 20.54 -9.76
N PRO A 137 17.01 21.64 -10.28
CA PRO A 137 17.49 22.02 -11.60
C PRO A 137 18.99 22.20 -11.62
#